data_74fb7c669c11753af434ba3bdc3c059d
#
_entry.id   74fb7c669c11753af434ba3bdc3c059d
#
_cell.length_a   1.000
_cell.length_b   1.000
_cell.length_c   1.000
_cell.angle_alpha   90.00
_cell.angle_beta   90.00
_cell.angle_gamma   90.00
#
_symmetry.space_group_name_H-M   'P 1'
#
loop_
_entity.id
_entity.type
_entity.pdbx_description
1 polymer ?
#
loop_
_entity_poly.entity_id
_entity_poly.type
_entity_poly.pdbx_seq_one_letter_code
_entity_poly.pdbx_strand_id
1 'polypeptide(L)'
;MFGGTTLNKQITVDQIEAVRCSIDEAETTFIIERNSDIVKVWSSDNTYITKLKRCMKQNPDEFKCFEGSRDQDNYMTGYFFEFPKKRVSIRSKQNKKRTLSDEQKAQATQRLKKARATKNSKENN
;
A
#
# COMPACT_ATOMS: atom_id res chain seq x y z
N MET A 1 16.45 17.32 1.00
CA MET A 1 16.60 16.98 2.42
C MET A 1 15.23 16.94 3.09
N PHE A 2 14.88 15.79 3.68
CA PHE A 2 13.53 15.59 4.25
C PHE A 2 13.22 16.47 5.46
N GLY A 3 14.23 16.99 6.14
CA GLY A 3 14.01 17.87 7.27
C GLY A 3 13.30 19.19 6.94
N GLY A 4 13.16 19.49 5.65
CA GLY A 4 12.48 20.70 5.19
C GLY A 4 10.99 20.55 4.91
N THR A 5 10.36 19.48 5.40
CA THR A 5 8.94 19.18 5.12
C THR A 5 7.97 20.28 5.53
N THR A 6 8.35 21.10 6.53
CA THR A 6 7.55 22.23 6.98
C THR A 6 7.37 23.32 5.91
N LEU A 7 8.26 23.35 4.91
CA LEU A 7 8.20 24.31 3.81
C LEU A 7 7.32 23.83 2.66
N ASN A 8 6.98 22.54 2.63
CA ASN A 8 6.18 21.96 1.58
C ASN A 8 4.70 22.02 1.95
N LYS A 9 3.88 22.40 0.98
CA LYS A 9 2.45 22.52 1.20
C LYS A 9 1.81 21.14 1.32
N GLN A 10 1.05 20.92 2.39
CA GLN A 10 0.23 19.75 2.54
C GLN A 10 -0.97 19.83 1.61
N ILE A 11 -1.26 18.74 0.92
CA ILE A 11 -2.36 18.66 -0.05
C ILE A 11 -3.28 17.49 0.28
N THR A 12 -4.50 17.57 -0.27
CA THR A 12 -5.48 16.47 -0.17
C THR A 12 -5.27 15.48 -1.31
N VAL A 13 -5.87 14.30 -1.16
CA VAL A 13 -5.77 13.25 -2.18
C VAL A 13 -6.25 13.71 -3.56
N ASP A 14 -7.24 14.58 -3.61
CA ASP A 14 -7.80 15.09 -4.87
C ASP A 14 -6.86 16.06 -5.58
N GLN A 15 -5.90 16.63 -4.87
CA GLN A 15 -4.92 17.55 -5.43
C GLN A 15 -3.68 16.86 -5.97
N ILE A 16 -3.56 15.54 -5.82
CA ILE A 16 -2.42 14.79 -6.29
C ILE A 16 -2.55 14.57 -7.81
N GLU A 17 -1.61 15.14 -8.55
CA GLU A 17 -1.52 15.02 -10.00
C GLU A 17 -0.55 13.91 -10.39
N ALA A 18 -0.67 13.43 -11.63
CA ALA A 18 0.35 12.55 -12.19
C ALA A 18 1.68 13.30 -12.29
N VAL A 19 2.78 12.64 -11.93
CA VAL A 19 4.10 13.25 -12.01
C VAL A 19 4.72 12.99 -13.39
N ARG A 20 5.56 13.93 -13.82
CA ARG A 20 6.32 13.80 -15.04
C ARG A 20 7.73 13.33 -14.71
N CYS A 21 7.97 12.05 -14.95
CA CYS A 21 9.27 11.44 -14.75
C CYS A 21 9.40 10.24 -15.68
N SER A 22 10.58 10.07 -16.27
CA SER A 22 10.83 8.89 -17.11
C SER A 22 10.85 7.63 -16.24
N ILE A 23 10.50 6.49 -16.83
CA ILE A 23 10.50 5.20 -16.12
C ILE A 23 11.89 4.90 -15.54
N ASP A 24 12.94 5.24 -16.27
CA ASP A 24 14.32 4.99 -15.87
C ASP A 24 14.76 5.84 -14.68
N GLU A 25 14.14 7.00 -14.48
CA GLU A 25 14.47 7.93 -13.40
C GLU A 25 13.49 7.88 -12.24
N ALA A 26 12.34 7.22 -12.43
CA ALA A 26 11.32 7.13 -11.39
C ALA A 26 11.83 6.33 -10.20
N GLU A 27 11.68 6.89 -9.01
CA GLU A 27 12.13 6.24 -7.78
C GLU A 27 11.18 6.51 -6.63
N THR A 28 11.23 5.63 -5.65
CA THR A 28 10.50 5.79 -4.40
C THR A 28 11.47 5.49 -3.25
N THR A 29 11.59 6.44 -2.34
CA THR A 29 12.48 6.34 -1.19
C THR A 29 11.69 6.37 0.10
N PHE A 30 11.91 5.38 0.95
CA PHE A 30 11.31 5.30 2.29
C PHE A 30 12.39 5.64 3.32
N ILE A 31 12.08 6.57 4.22
CA ILE A 31 12.96 6.91 5.33
C ILE A 31 12.27 6.46 6.61
N ILE A 32 12.85 5.45 7.23
CA ILE A 32 12.35 4.85 8.46
C ILE A 32 13.40 5.08 9.55
N GLU A 33 13.09 5.96 10.49
CA GLU A 33 13.95 6.27 11.60
C GLU A 33 13.54 5.48 12.84
N ARG A 34 14.52 4.99 13.59
CA ARG A 34 14.26 4.15 14.77
C ARG A 34 13.50 4.89 15.87
N ASN A 35 13.78 6.17 16.03
CA ASN A 35 13.18 7.01 17.07
C ASN A 35 11.94 7.77 16.62
N SER A 36 11.41 7.45 15.45
CA SER A 36 10.19 8.07 14.91
C SER A 36 9.13 7.02 14.64
N ASP A 37 7.88 7.37 14.90
CA ASP A 37 6.74 6.53 14.59
C ASP A 37 6.17 6.81 13.19
N ILE A 38 6.76 7.77 12.49
CA ILE A 38 6.33 8.20 11.16
C ILE A 38 7.36 7.81 10.12
N VAL A 39 6.89 7.23 9.01
CA VAL A 39 7.70 6.98 7.83
C VAL A 39 7.53 8.14 6.87
N LYS A 40 8.64 8.61 6.33
CA LYS A 40 8.67 9.64 5.29
C LYS A 40 8.98 8.97 3.96
N VAL A 41 8.23 9.35 2.94
CA VAL A 41 8.36 8.77 1.60
C VAL A 41 8.51 9.89 0.59
N TRP A 42 9.47 9.74 -0.31
CA TRP A 42 9.53 10.51 -1.54
C TRP A 42 9.21 9.58 -2.69
N SER A 43 8.37 10.00 -3.62
CA SER A 43 8.10 9.21 -4.82
C SER A 43 7.94 10.10 -6.04
N SER A 44 8.63 9.73 -7.10
CA SER A 44 8.46 10.26 -8.45
C SER A 44 7.87 9.20 -9.40
N ASP A 45 7.42 8.09 -8.85
CA ASP A 45 6.84 6.97 -9.59
C ASP A 45 5.32 6.98 -9.47
N ASN A 46 4.63 7.18 -10.59
CA ASN A 46 3.17 7.21 -10.62
C ASN A 46 2.54 5.94 -10.09
N THR A 47 3.18 4.80 -10.25
CA THR A 47 2.68 3.52 -9.73
C THR A 47 2.59 3.54 -8.20
N TYR A 48 3.65 3.97 -7.53
CA TYR A 48 3.66 4.09 -6.07
C TYR A 48 2.79 5.22 -5.56
N ILE A 49 2.77 6.34 -6.26
CA ILE A 49 1.89 7.46 -5.92
C ILE A 49 0.43 7.03 -5.97
N THR A 50 0.04 6.25 -6.98
CA THR A 50 -1.32 5.71 -7.08
C THR A 50 -1.66 4.78 -5.91
N LYS A 51 -0.71 3.94 -5.50
CA LYS A 51 -0.88 3.06 -4.32
C LYS A 51 -1.07 3.87 -3.04
N LEU A 52 -0.25 4.90 -2.85
CA LEU A 52 -0.31 5.76 -1.68
C LEU A 52 -1.60 6.60 -1.67
N LYS A 53 -2.05 7.07 -2.83
CA LYS A 53 -3.35 7.73 -2.94
C LYS A 53 -4.49 6.83 -2.48
N ARG A 54 -4.46 5.56 -2.86
CA ARG A 54 -5.46 4.59 -2.44
C ARG A 54 -5.47 4.43 -0.92
N CYS A 55 -4.28 4.33 -0.32
CA CYS A 55 -4.14 4.27 1.12
C CYS A 55 -4.67 5.53 1.81
N MET A 56 -4.42 6.71 1.23
CA MET A 56 -4.94 7.97 1.75
C MET A 56 -6.47 8.03 1.72
N LYS A 57 -7.08 7.51 0.66
CA LYS A 57 -8.55 7.45 0.56
C LYS A 57 -9.16 6.55 1.61
N GLN A 58 -8.49 5.45 1.93
CA GLN A 58 -8.96 4.49 2.93
C GLN A 58 -8.71 4.99 4.36
N ASN A 59 -7.61 5.69 4.58
CA ASN A 59 -7.16 6.13 5.92
C ASN A 59 -6.69 7.58 5.89
N PRO A 60 -7.58 8.55 5.66
CA PRO A 60 -7.17 9.95 5.48
C PRO A 60 -6.54 10.56 6.72
N ASP A 61 -6.81 10.03 7.91
CA ASP A 61 -6.24 10.53 9.16
C ASP A 61 -4.80 10.07 9.38
N GLU A 62 -4.38 8.98 8.72
CA GLU A 62 -3.06 8.40 8.92
C GLU A 62 -2.06 8.81 7.85
N PHE A 63 -2.52 9.09 6.65
CA PHE A 63 -1.65 9.41 5.51
C PHE A 63 -1.71 10.89 5.19
N LYS A 64 -0.52 11.50 5.05
CA LYS A 64 -0.38 12.90 4.65
C LYS A 64 0.44 12.97 3.38
N CYS A 65 0.11 13.91 2.52
CA CYS A 65 0.83 14.16 1.28
C CYS A 65 1.26 15.62 1.22
N PHE A 66 2.48 15.85 0.76
CA PHE A 66 3.05 17.17 0.60
C PHE A 66 3.55 17.33 -0.84
N GLU A 67 3.38 18.52 -1.38
CA GLU A 67 3.89 18.83 -2.71
C GLU A 67 5.43 18.70 -2.75
N GLY A 68 5.93 18.09 -3.83
CA GLY A 68 7.34 18.13 -4.17
C GLY A 68 7.67 19.38 -4.97
N SER A 69 8.64 19.28 -5.84
CA SER A 69 9.02 20.36 -6.74
C SER A 69 8.34 20.22 -8.10
N ARG A 70 8.28 21.34 -8.83
CA ARG A 70 7.81 21.36 -10.21
C ARG A 70 9.01 21.57 -11.14
N ASP A 71 8.91 21.02 -12.35
CA ASP A 71 9.94 21.23 -13.37
C ASP A 71 9.76 22.59 -14.07
N GLN A 72 10.60 22.84 -15.09
CA GLN A 72 10.58 24.09 -15.85
C GLN A 72 9.24 24.31 -16.56
N ASP A 73 8.55 23.26 -16.93
CA ASP A 73 7.25 23.30 -17.62
C ASP A 73 6.07 23.30 -16.65
N ASN A 74 6.33 23.47 -15.35
CA ASN A 74 5.34 23.49 -14.28
C ASN A 74 4.66 22.14 -14.03
N TYR A 75 5.25 21.02 -14.45
CA TYR A 75 4.78 19.70 -14.10
C TYR A 75 5.34 19.24 -12.76
N MET A 76 4.52 18.56 -11.98
CA MET A 76 4.96 18.00 -10.71
C MET A 76 5.97 16.88 -10.96
N THR A 77 7.10 16.90 -10.23
CA THR A 77 8.16 15.89 -10.36
C THR A 77 8.03 14.76 -9.34
N GLY A 78 7.37 15.00 -8.23
CA GLY A 78 7.16 13.99 -7.20
C GLY A 78 6.44 14.55 -5.99
N TYR A 79 6.12 13.67 -5.06
CA TYR A 79 5.42 14.00 -3.84
C TYR A 79 6.10 13.40 -2.62
N PHE A 80 5.92 14.07 -1.48
CA PHE A 80 6.30 13.54 -0.19
C PHE A 80 5.06 12.98 0.51
N PHE A 81 5.22 11.86 1.19
CA PHE A 81 4.16 11.24 1.97
C PHE A 81 4.66 10.97 3.38
N GLU A 82 3.76 11.02 4.33
CA GLU A 82 4.02 10.62 5.71
C GLU A 82 2.89 9.73 6.19
N PHE A 83 3.23 8.66 6.88
CA PHE A 83 2.24 7.75 7.45
C PHE A 83 2.85 6.99 8.63
N PRO A 84 2.01 6.37 9.48
CA PRO A 84 2.51 5.65 10.64
C PRO A 84 3.41 4.47 10.26
N LYS A 85 4.50 4.32 10.98
CA LYS A 85 5.50 3.26 10.78
C LYS A 85 4.89 1.86 10.82
N LYS A 86 3.84 1.66 11.61
CA LYS A 86 3.11 0.39 11.71
C LYS A 86 2.52 -0.09 10.38
N ARG A 87 2.36 0.80 9.40
CA ARG A 87 1.84 0.45 8.09
C ARG A 87 2.89 -0.13 7.16
N VAL A 88 4.17 -0.03 7.52
CA VAL A 88 5.25 -0.63 6.75
C VAL A 88 5.40 -2.09 7.17
N SER A 89 5.38 -2.98 6.18
CA SER A 89 5.55 -4.40 6.42
C SER A 89 6.61 -4.94 5.46
N ILE A 90 7.67 -5.50 6.04
CA ILE A 90 8.71 -6.18 5.27
C ILE A 90 8.50 -7.67 5.49
N ARG A 91 8.22 -8.37 4.41
CA ARG A 91 7.95 -9.80 4.47
C ARG A 91 9.08 -10.57 3.81
N SER A 92 9.63 -11.51 4.53
CA SER A 92 10.54 -12.47 3.93
C SER A 92 9.73 -13.45 3.07
N LYS A 93 10.37 -13.94 2.01
CA LYS A 93 9.78 -15.01 1.20
C LYS A 93 9.73 -16.27 2.06
N GLN A 94 8.57 -16.62 2.55
CA GLN A 94 8.36 -17.86 3.26
C GLN A 94 7.88 -18.93 2.27
N ASN A 95 8.65 -20.00 2.17
CA ASN A 95 8.24 -21.21 1.44
C ASN A 95 7.19 -22.01 2.20
N LYS A 96 6.71 -21.51 3.31
CA LYS A 96 5.68 -22.20 4.07
C LYS A 96 4.33 -21.97 3.42
N LYS A 97 3.86 -22.97 2.72
CA LYS A 97 2.44 -23.13 2.54
C LYS A 97 1.83 -23.17 3.94
N ARG A 98 0.73 -22.43 4.13
CA ARG A 98 -0.04 -22.49 5.36
C ARG A 98 -0.34 -23.97 5.64
N THR A 99 0.37 -24.57 6.59
CA THR A 99 0.04 -25.91 7.05
C THR A 99 -1.19 -25.80 7.94
N LEU A 100 -2.30 -26.31 7.42
CA LEU A 100 -3.49 -26.46 8.23
C LEU A 100 -3.23 -27.54 9.28
N SER A 101 -3.68 -27.33 10.52
CA SER A 101 -3.66 -28.37 11.52
C SER A 101 -4.54 -29.54 11.06
N ASP A 102 -4.32 -30.73 11.62
CA ASP A 102 -5.12 -31.91 11.26
C ASP A 102 -6.62 -31.68 11.50
N GLU A 103 -6.99 -30.96 12.56
CA GLU A 103 -8.37 -30.58 12.81
C GLU A 103 -8.93 -29.68 11.71
N GLN A 104 -8.15 -28.70 11.26
CA GLN A 104 -8.58 -27.82 10.19
C GLN A 104 -8.76 -28.57 8.87
N LYS A 105 -7.85 -29.50 8.58
CA LYS A 105 -7.97 -30.38 7.40
C LYS A 105 -9.22 -31.24 7.47
N ALA A 106 -9.50 -31.81 8.63
CA ALA A 106 -10.68 -32.64 8.84
C ALA A 106 -11.96 -31.83 8.66
N GLN A 107 -12.02 -30.61 9.24
CA GLN A 107 -13.16 -29.71 9.10
C GLN A 107 -13.38 -29.31 7.64
N ALA A 108 -12.32 -28.97 6.91
CA ALA A 108 -12.42 -28.62 5.50
C ALA A 108 -12.95 -29.80 4.68
N THR A 109 -12.49 -31.02 4.95
CA THR A 109 -12.97 -32.24 4.30
C THR A 109 -14.44 -32.48 4.59
N GLN A 110 -14.88 -32.32 5.84
CA GLN A 110 -16.28 -32.47 6.22
C GLN A 110 -17.18 -31.45 5.53
N ARG A 111 -16.74 -30.19 5.43
CA ARG A 111 -17.50 -29.14 4.75
C ARG A 111 -17.69 -29.49 3.26
N LEU A 112 -16.65 -29.99 2.61
CA LEU A 112 -16.73 -30.41 1.22
C LEU A 112 -17.68 -31.59 1.04
N LYS A 113 -17.64 -32.59 1.94
CA LYS A 113 -18.55 -33.73 1.90
C LYS A 113 -20.00 -33.31 2.07
N LYS A 114 -20.27 -32.40 3.02
CA LYS A 114 -21.63 -31.88 3.24
C LYS A 114 -22.13 -31.13 2.01
N ALA A 115 -21.29 -30.30 1.41
CA ALA A 115 -21.66 -29.54 0.22
C ALA A 115 -21.99 -30.48 -0.94
N ARG A 116 -21.20 -31.55 -1.14
CA ARG A 116 -21.44 -32.57 -2.17
C ARG A 116 -22.72 -33.36 -1.90
N ALA A 117 -22.93 -33.77 -0.67
CA ALA A 117 -24.13 -34.49 -0.28
C ALA A 117 -25.39 -33.66 -0.51
N THR A 118 -25.36 -32.38 -0.12
CA THR A 118 -26.49 -31.45 -0.34
C THR A 118 -26.76 -31.26 -1.83
N LYS A 119 -25.72 -31.13 -2.64
CA LYS A 119 -25.84 -30.98 -4.08
C LYS A 119 -26.42 -32.24 -4.73
N ASN A 120 -25.95 -33.41 -4.35
CA ASN A 120 -26.45 -34.68 -4.87
C ASN A 120 -27.91 -34.92 -4.46
N SER A 121 -28.28 -34.56 -3.23
CA SER A 121 -29.65 -34.66 -2.75
C SER A 121 -30.60 -33.77 -3.54
N LYS A 122 -30.18 -32.57 -3.96
CA LYS A 122 -30.98 -31.69 -4.80
C LYS A 122 -31.11 -32.19 -6.23
N GLU A 123 -30.07 -32.84 -6.76
CA GLU A 123 -30.07 -33.37 -8.14
C GLU A 123 -30.96 -34.63 -8.25
N ASN A 124 -31.15 -35.36 -7.18
CA ASN A 124 -31.96 -36.57 -7.17
C ASN A 124 -33.45 -36.33 -6.91
N ASN A 125 -33.82 -35.10 -6.71
CA ASN A 125 -35.20 -34.68 -6.58
C ASN A 125 -35.66 -33.95 -7.85
#